data_ce7a51a8430c31d73a7be827c02054b1
#
_entry.id   ce7a51a8430c31d73a7be827c02054b1
#
_cell.length_a   1.000
_cell.length_b   1.000
_cell.length_c   1.000
_cell.angle_alpha   90.00
_cell.angle_beta   90.00
_cell.angle_gamma   90.00
#
_symmetry.space_group_name_H-M   'P 1'
#
loop_
_entity.id
_entity.type
_entity.pdbx_description
1 polymer ?
#
loop_
_entity_poly.entity_id
_entity_poly.type
_entity_poly.pdbx_seq_one_letter_code
_entity_poly.pdbx_strand_id
1 'polypeptide(L)'
;MENSKTIEHRDRLGRLIKIGDFIAAADNNRLSVGIVNKLNPKMVQYKTVSKEKFWHGRKYNKYPDDVVVIEGPEVSIYLLKNST
;
A
#
# COMPACT_ATOMS: atom_id res chain seq x y z
N MET A 1 26.93 12.17 6.08
CA MET A 1 26.58 11.81 5.95
C MET A 1 25.75 11.46 5.58
N GLU A 2 25.56 11.27 5.46
CA GLU A 2 24.87 11.06 5.19
C GLU A 2 24.14 10.61 5.18
N ASN A 3 24.00 10.58 5.39
CA ASN A 3 23.28 10.16 5.29
C ASN A 3 22.19 9.96 5.04
N SER A 4 21.89 10.26 5.21
CA SER A 4 20.50 10.31 4.82
C SER A 4 20.21 9.43 3.65
N LYS A 5 20.19 8.22 3.92
CA LYS A 5 19.80 7.27 2.90
C LYS A 5 18.29 7.28 2.78
N THR A 6 17.83 7.68 1.63
CA THR A 6 16.43 7.55 1.30
C THR A 6 16.15 6.05 1.08
N ILE A 7 15.22 5.51 1.80
CA ILE A 7 14.81 4.12 1.60
C ILE A 7 13.95 4.07 0.36
N GLU A 8 14.34 3.24 -0.60
CA GLU A 8 13.58 3.04 -1.82
C GLU A 8 13.09 1.62 -1.91
N HIS A 9 11.81 1.48 -2.16
CA HIS A 9 11.21 0.17 -2.42
C HIS A 9 10.49 0.23 -3.76
N ARG A 10 10.51 -0.89 -4.46
CA ARG A 10 9.76 -1.02 -5.71
C ARG A 10 8.77 -2.16 -5.55
N ASP A 11 7.60 -1.96 -6.12
CA ASP A 11 6.55 -2.96 -6.04
C ASP A 11 6.86 -4.14 -6.96
N ARG A 12 5.94 -5.08 -7.01
CA ARG A 12 6.12 -6.29 -7.81
C ARG A 12 6.31 -6.00 -9.29
N LEU A 13 5.79 -4.88 -9.76
CA LEU A 13 5.90 -4.47 -11.16
C LEU A 13 7.09 -3.53 -11.42
N GLY A 14 7.89 -3.27 -10.40
CA GLY A 14 9.05 -2.42 -10.54
C GLY A 14 8.79 -0.94 -10.35
N ARG A 15 7.60 -0.56 -9.94
CA ARG A 15 7.26 0.86 -9.72
C ARG A 15 7.77 1.31 -8.36
N LEU A 16 8.24 2.53 -8.31
CA LEU A 16 8.72 3.12 -7.05
C LEU A 16 7.54 3.35 -6.10
N ILE A 17 7.69 2.89 -4.86
CA ILE A 17 6.67 3.07 -3.83
C ILE A 17 7.01 4.30 -3.01
N LYS A 18 6.04 5.21 -2.85
CA LYS A 18 6.21 6.43 -2.08
C LYS A 18 5.17 6.54 -0.99
N ILE A 19 5.51 7.25 0.07
CA ILE A 19 4.55 7.54 1.13
C ILE A 19 3.37 8.30 0.52
N GLY A 20 2.16 7.86 0.82
CA GLY A 20 0.96 8.43 0.25
C GLY A 20 0.41 7.67 -0.94
N ASP A 21 1.17 6.73 -1.47
CA ASP A 21 0.69 5.92 -2.59
C ASP A 21 -0.38 4.94 -2.14
N PHE A 22 -1.33 4.68 -3.02
CA PHE A 22 -2.27 3.58 -2.82
C PHE A 22 -1.61 2.30 -3.30
N ILE A 23 -1.73 1.25 -2.51
CA ILE A 23 -1.20 -0.06 -2.90
C ILE A 23 -2.25 -1.13 -2.68
N ALA A 24 -2.11 -2.20 -3.44
CA ALA A 24 -2.89 -3.41 -3.27
C ALA A 24 -1.96 -4.54 -2.85
N ALA A 25 -2.39 -5.34 -1.91
CA ALA A 25 -1.62 -6.48 -1.43
C ALA A 25 -2.54 -7.67 -1.23
N ALA A 26 -2.06 -8.84 -1.55
CA ALA A 26 -2.81 -10.07 -1.31
C ALA A 26 -2.61 -10.51 0.13
N ASP A 27 -3.69 -10.93 0.77
CA ASP A 27 -3.64 -11.37 2.15
C ASP A 27 -4.73 -12.42 2.37
N ASN A 28 -4.31 -13.68 2.56
CA ASN A 28 -5.23 -14.79 2.85
C ASN A 28 -6.42 -14.85 1.89
N ASN A 29 -6.16 -14.91 0.60
CA ASN A 29 -7.19 -14.99 -0.44
C ASN A 29 -8.02 -13.71 -0.58
N ARG A 30 -7.55 -12.62 0.03
CA ARG A 30 -8.23 -11.33 -0.08
C ARG A 30 -7.28 -10.32 -0.69
N LEU A 31 -7.85 -9.35 -1.36
CA LEU A 31 -7.08 -8.21 -1.84
C LEU A 31 -7.28 -7.09 -0.84
N SER A 32 -6.18 -6.63 -0.26
CA SER A 32 -6.19 -5.54 0.69
C SER A 32 -5.64 -4.30 0.01
N VAL A 33 -6.29 -3.17 0.22
CA VAL A 33 -5.84 -1.90 -0.34
C VAL A 33 -5.57 -0.94 0.81
N GLY A 34 -4.53 -0.16 0.66
CA GLY A 34 -4.20 0.82 1.68
C GLY A 34 -3.35 1.94 1.14
N ILE A 35 -3.00 2.84 2.04
CA ILE A 35 -2.15 3.98 1.73
C ILE A 35 -0.84 3.81 2.48
N VAL A 36 0.25 3.91 1.75
CA VAL A 36 1.59 3.77 2.34
C VAL A 36 1.82 4.91 3.32
N ASN A 37 2.16 4.57 4.55
CA ASN A 37 2.43 5.58 5.56
C ASN A 37 3.87 5.57 6.07
N LYS A 38 4.61 4.52 5.78
CA LYS A 38 6.01 4.45 6.22
C LYS A 38 6.79 3.47 5.36
N LEU A 39 8.02 3.81 5.09
CA LEU A 39 8.95 2.93 4.38
C LEU A 39 10.01 2.47 5.38
N ASN A 40 9.96 1.20 5.74
CA ASN A 40 10.95 0.60 6.64
C ASN A 40 12.08 0.00 5.81
N PRO A 41 13.21 -0.31 6.43
CA PRO A 41 14.35 -0.82 5.64
C PRO A 41 14.05 -2.03 4.76
N LYS A 42 13.17 -2.92 5.21
CA LYS A 42 12.86 -4.13 4.43
C LYS A 42 11.42 -4.24 4.01
N MET A 43 10.53 -3.48 4.63
CA MET A 43 9.10 -3.63 4.42
C MET A 43 8.43 -2.29 4.23
N VAL A 44 7.26 -2.33 3.62
CA VAL A 44 6.41 -1.16 3.44
C VAL A 44 5.26 -1.27 4.45
N GLN A 45 5.03 -0.22 5.20
CA GLN A 45 3.89 -0.15 6.10
C GLN A 45 2.78 0.66 5.43
N TYR A 46 1.57 0.14 5.51
CA TYR A 46 0.43 0.84 4.95
C TYR A 46 -0.76 0.76 5.89
N LYS A 47 -1.64 1.74 5.79
CA LYS A 47 -2.91 1.76 6.51
C LYS A 47 -4.00 1.31 5.57
N THR A 48 -4.80 0.36 6.02
CA THR A 48 -5.87 -0.18 5.18
C THR A 48 -6.96 0.85 4.92
N VAL A 49 -7.53 0.77 3.73
CA VAL A 49 -8.70 1.57 3.35
C VAL A 49 -9.83 0.59 3.14
N SER A 50 -10.90 0.74 3.91
CA SER A 50 -12.03 -0.17 3.83
C SER A 50 -13.28 0.55 4.28
N LYS A 51 -14.43 0.15 3.75
CA LYS A 51 -15.71 0.66 4.23
C LYS A 51 -16.10 0.03 5.57
N GLU A 52 -15.49 -1.07 5.91
CA GLU A 52 -15.72 -1.71 7.22
C GLU A 52 -14.84 -1.02 8.25
N LYS A 53 -15.48 -0.42 9.25
CA LYS A 53 -14.77 0.41 10.21
C LYS A 53 -13.61 -0.26 10.89
N PHE A 54 -13.78 -1.51 11.31
CA PHE A 54 -12.71 -2.13 12.08
C PHE A 54 -11.53 -2.57 11.22
N TRP A 55 -11.69 -2.59 9.89
CA TRP A 55 -10.57 -2.85 8.99
C TRP A 55 -9.90 -1.57 8.51
N HIS A 56 -10.63 -0.47 8.56
CA HIS A 56 -10.11 0.81 8.07
C HIS A 56 -9.06 1.36 9.01
N GLY A 57 -7.96 1.84 8.44
CA GLY A 57 -6.90 2.49 9.22
C GLY A 57 -5.98 1.55 9.97
N ARG A 58 -6.11 0.26 9.77
CA ARG A 58 -5.19 -0.69 10.39
C ARG A 58 -3.87 -0.68 9.66
N LYS A 59 -2.80 -0.80 10.43
CA LYS A 59 -1.45 -0.79 9.86
C LYS A 59 -0.95 -2.20 9.65
N TYR A 60 -0.40 -2.43 8.47
CA TYR A 60 0.20 -3.71 8.13
C TYR A 60 1.53 -3.47 7.45
N ASN A 61 2.41 -4.46 7.55
CA ASN A 61 3.71 -4.43 6.88
C ASN A 61 3.74 -5.56 5.86
N LYS A 62 4.24 -5.24 4.67
CA LYS A 62 4.41 -6.21 3.60
C LYS A 62 5.74 -5.98 2.93
N TYR A 63 6.32 -7.03 2.37
CA TYR A 63 7.50 -6.87 1.54
C TYR A 63 7.10 -6.17 0.25
N PRO A 64 7.98 -5.34 -0.30
CA PRO A 64 7.65 -4.63 -1.54
C PRO A 64 7.20 -5.53 -2.69
N ASP A 65 7.77 -6.73 -2.77
CA ASP A 65 7.41 -7.68 -3.83
C ASP A 65 5.98 -8.22 -3.69
N ASP A 66 5.38 -8.01 -2.54
CA ASP A 66 4.03 -8.51 -2.29
C ASP A 66 2.96 -7.43 -2.50
N VAL A 67 3.35 -6.26 -2.96
CA VAL A 67 2.41 -5.17 -3.18
C VAL A 67 2.53 -4.63 -4.60
N VAL A 68 1.46 -3.97 -5.04
CA VAL A 68 1.42 -3.31 -6.33
C VAL A 68 0.86 -1.91 -6.10
N VAL A 69 1.57 -0.90 -6.62
CA VAL A 69 1.09 0.48 -6.57
C VAL A 69 -0.08 0.60 -7.55
N ILE A 70 -1.18 1.18 -7.08
CA ILE A 70 -2.34 1.45 -7.92
C ILE A 70 -2.57 2.95 -7.95
N GLU A 71 -3.04 3.46 -9.09
CA GLU A 71 -3.23 4.90 -9.23
C GLU A 71 -4.33 5.21 -10.22
N GLY A 72 -4.82 6.45 -10.14
CA GLY A 72 -5.80 6.96 -11.09
C GLY A 72 -7.11 6.19 -11.07
N PRO A 73 -7.57 5.77 -12.25
CA PRO A 73 -8.87 5.11 -12.37
C PRO A 73 -9.02 3.86 -11.54
N GLU A 74 -7.93 3.12 -11.36
CA GLU A 74 -7.97 1.88 -10.58
C GLU A 74 -8.40 2.13 -9.15
N VAL A 75 -7.85 3.18 -8.54
CA VAL A 75 -8.22 3.55 -7.17
C VAL A 75 -9.68 3.96 -7.10
N SER A 76 -10.11 4.79 -8.06
CA SER A 76 -11.50 5.25 -8.10
C SER A 76 -12.48 4.10 -8.23
N ILE A 77 -12.17 3.15 -9.11
CA ILE A 77 -13.03 1.99 -9.30
C ILE A 77 -13.11 1.17 -8.03
N TYR A 78 -11.98 0.96 -7.36
CA TYR A 78 -11.97 0.22 -6.11
C TYR A 78 -12.83 0.91 -5.06
N LEU A 79 -12.68 2.21 -4.90
CA LEU A 79 -13.43 2.95 -3.90
C LEU A 79 -14.93 2.93 -4.19
N LEU A 80 -15.31 3.04 -5.46
CA LEU A 80 -16.71 2.98 -5.85
C LEU A 80 -17.32 1.63 -5.51
N LYS A 81 -16.61 0.55 -5.81
CA LYS A 81 -17.09 -0.79 -5.53
C LYS A 81 -17.24 -1.04 -4.03
N ASN A 82 -16.39 -0.42 -3.24
CA ASN A 82 -16.38 -0.66 -1.79
C ASN A 82 -17.25 0.34 -1.03
N SER A 83 -17.80 1.32 -1.68
CA SER A 83 -18.67 2.29 -1.03
C SER A 83 -20.16 1.97 -1.15
N THR A 84 -20.50 0.93 -1.87
CA THR A 84 -21.90 0.53 -2.05
C THR A 84 -22.34 -0.57 -1.11
#